data_7ef7221ce4a9dd21f99399b0ff314828
#
_entry.id   7ef7221ce4a9dd21f99399b0ff314828
#
_cell.length_a   1.000
_cell.length_b   1.000
_cell.length_c   1.000
_cell.angle_alpha   90.00
_cell.angle_beta   90.00
_cell.angle_gamma   90.00
#
_symmetry.space_group_name_H-M   'P 1'
#
loop_
_entity.id
_entity.type
_entity.pdbx_description
1 polymer ?
#
loop_
_entity_poly.entity_id
_entity_poly.type
_entity_poly.pdbx_seq_one_letter_code
_entity_poly.pdbx_strand_id
1 'polypeptide(L)'
;MAEVTIGNRKAGDGHPVFVIAEIGINHNGSMDVAKKLIAGAAFAGCDAVKFQKRTPELCVPQSQRDIERDTPWGRMKYIDYRYKVEFGREEYEEIDRYSKEHGILWFASCWDEESVDFMEQFEPPCYKGASASLTDLPLLKKTAATGRPLIISTGMSTMEEVETTVNELGHANLLVAHTNSTYPSPIEELNLRMITTLKSLYPDVPIGYSGHEVGLSTTWAAVALGATFIERHVTLDRAMWGSDQAASVELSGMARLVSNIRDIEKALGDGVKRVYDGEAAARKKLRRS
;
A
#
# COMPACT_ATOMS: atom_id res chain seq x y z
N MET A 1 -15.32 1.16 -16.58
CA MET A 1 -14.95 1.42 -15.17
C MET A 1 -13.72 0.58 -14.87
N ALA A 2 -12.70 1.22 -14.33
CA ALA A 2 -11.46 0.54 -13.96
C ALA A 2 -11.69 -0.33 -12.71
N GLU A 3 -11.54 -1.65 -12.83
CA GLU A 3 -11.63 -2.56 -11.69
C GLU A 3 -10.69 -3.76 -11.85
N VAL A 4 -10.12 -4.22 -10.74
CA VAL A 4 -9.28 -5.42 -10.66
C VAL A 4 -9.69 -6.23 -9.43
N THR A 5 -9.75 -7.56 -9.57
CA THR A 5 -10.07 -8.46 -8.46
C THR A 5 -8.80 -8.87 -7.73
N ILE A 6 -8.76 -8.61 -6.41
CA ILE A 6 -7.68 -8.99 -5.51
C ILE A 6 -8.23 -10.00 -4.50
N GLY A 7 -7.89 -11.27 -4.66
CA GLY A 7 -8.48 -12.35 -3.87
C GLY A 7 -10.01 -12.40 -4.02
N ASN A 8 -10.73 -12.20 -2.92
CA ASN A 8 -12.19 -12.17 -2.89
C ASN A 8 -12.77 -10.74 -2.90
N ARG A 9 -11.96 -9.72 -3.18
CA ARG A 9 -12.36 -8.31 -3.18
C ARG A 9 -12.06 -7.66 -4.51
N LYS A 10 -12.68 -6.49 -4.76
CA LYS A 10 -12.43 -5.68 -5.95
C LYS A 10 -11.84 -4.33 -5.54
N ALA A 11 -10.82 -3.88 -6.27
CA ALA A 11 -10.29 -2.53 -6.21
C ALA A 11 -10.61 -1.81 -7.52
N GLY A 12 -11.17 -0.62 -7.45
CA GLY A 12 -11.54 0.13 -8.66
C GLY A 12 -12.80 0.98 -8.48
N ASP A 13 -13.27 1.54 -9.58
CA ASP A 13 -14.42 2.44 -9.59
C ASP A 13 -15.71 1.72 -9.18
N GLY A 14 -16.48 2.36 -8.31
CA GLY A 14 -17.77 1.83 -7.83
C GLY A 14 -17.67 0.77 -6.74
N HIS A 15 -16.46 0.48 -6.27
CA HIS A 15 -16.19 -0.42 -5.14
C HIS A 15 -15.70 0.36 -3.92
N PRO A 16 -15.86 -0.19 -2.70
CA PRO A 16 -15.19 0.36 -1.52
C PRO A 16 -13.68 0.47 -1.73
N VAL A 17 -13.09 1.54 -1.23
CA VAL A 17 -11.64 1.76 -1.30
C VAL A 17 -10.91 0.57 -0.66
N PHE A 18 -10.01 -0.07 -1.41
CA PHE A 18 -9.23 -1.19 -0.92
C PHE A 18 -8.08 -0.66 -0.06
N VAL A 19 -8.06 -1.00 1.24
CA VAL A 19 -7.10 -0.45 2.20
C VAL A 19 -6.02 -1.48 2.54
N ILE A 20 -4.77 -1.12 2.26
CA ILE A 20 -3.57 -1.93 2.49
C ILE A 20 -2.80 -1.36 3.68
N ALA A 21 -2.62 -2.17 4.72
CA ALA A 21 -1.72 -1.88 5.82
C ALA A 21 -0.33 -2.46 5.49
N GLU A 22 0.63 -1.59 5.13
CA GLU A 22 2.00 -1.97 4.85
C GLU A 22 2.76 -2.24 6.15
N ILE A 23 2.96 -3.50 6.50
CA ILE A 23 3.83 -3.91 7.60
C ILE A 23 5.29 -3.71 7.20
N GLY A 24 5.61 -3.98 5.93
CA GLY A 24 6.95 -3.83 5.39
C GLY A 24 7.97 -4.60 6.21
N ILE A 25 8.92 -3.87 6.81
CA ILE A 25 9.90 -4.39 7.76
C ILE A 25 9.68 -3.92 9.20
N ASN A 26 8.55 -3.28 9.49
CA ASN A 26 8.23 -2.76 10.84
C ASN A 26 8.08 -3.84 11.90
N HIS A 27 7.99 -5.10 11.49
CA HIS A 27 8.06 -6.25 12.40
C HIS A 27 9.45 -6.48 12.98
N ASN A 28 10.52 -5.85 12.46
CA ASN A 28 11.90 -5.98 12.96
C ASN A 28 12.33 -7.45 13.16
N GLY A 29 11.99 -8.36 12.25
CA GLY A 29 12.31 -9.79 12.34
C GLY A 29 11.59 -10.56 13.45
N SER A 30 10.57 -9.95 14.09
CA SER A 30 9.78 -10.58 15.15
C SER A 30 8.41 -11.03 14.65
N MET A 31 8.14 -12.33 14.72
CA MET A 31 6.84 -12.89 14.38
C MET A 31 5.74 -12.40 15.34
N ASP A 32 6.05 -12.19 16.61
CA ASP A 32 5.08 -11.65 17.58
C ASP A 32 4.64 -10.22 17.22
N VAL A 33 5.57 -9.39 16.73
CA VAL A 33 5.25 -8.04 16.24
C VAL A 33 4.43 -8.14 14.97
N ALA A 34 4.82 -9.00 14.02
CA ALA A 34 4.08 -9.22 12.78
C ALA A 34 2.63 -9.65 13.04
N LYS A 35 2.42 -10.61 13.95
CA LYS A 35 1.07 -11.05 14.37
C LYS A 35 0.22 -9.92 14.97
N LYS A 36 0.81 -9.11 15.84
CA LYS A 36 0.10 -7.95 16.41
C LYS A 36 -0.32 -6.95 15.34
N LEU A 37 0.55 -6.71 14.34
CA LEU A 37 0.25 -5.83 13.22
C LEU A 37 -0.83 -6.41 12.32
N ILE A 38 -0.80 -7.72 11.99
CA ILE A 38 -1.84 -8.40 11.23
C ILE A 38 -3.20 -8.30 11.94
N ALA A 39 -3.27 -8.71 13.22
CA ALA A 39 -4.51 -8.67 13.99
C ALA A 39 -5.05 -7.24 14.14
N GLY A 40 -4.16 -6.27 14.38
CA GLY A 40 -4.52 -4.86 14.49
C GLY A 40 -5.03 -4.27 13.18
N ALA A 41 -4.42 -4.60 12.04
CA ALA A 41 -4.89 -4.19 10.71
C ALA A 41 -6.25 -4.81 10.36
N ALA A 42 -6.45 -6.10 10.67
CA ALA A 42 -7.73 -6.77 10.50
C ALA A 42 -8.83 -6.12 11.36
N PHE A 43 -8.55 -5.87 12.65
CA PHE A 43 -9.46 -5.17 13.56
C PHE A 43 -9.79 -3.75 13.09
N ALA A 44 -8.81 -3.05 12.52
CA ALA A 44 -9.00 -1.72 11.94
C ALA A 44 -9.87 -1.72 10.69
N GLY A 45 -10.18 -2.88 10.10
CA GLY A 45 -10.97 -3.04 8.90
C GLY A 45 -10.18 -2.84 7.60
N CYS A 46 -8.87 -3.03 7.63
CA CYS A 46 -8.05 -3.09 6.41
C CYS A 46 -8.42 -4.33 5.59
N ASP A 47 -8.27 -4.24 4.27
CA ASP A 47 -8.56 -5.33 3.34
C ASP A 47 -7.38 -6.30 3.22
N ALA A 48 -6.15 -5.78 3.34
CA ALA A 48 -4.93 -6.57 3.26
C ALA A 48 -3.82 -6.02 4.15
N VAL A 49 -2.89 -6.90 4.53
CA VAL A 49 -1.57 -6.52 5.02
C VAL A 49 -0.52 -6.83 3.96
N LYS A 50 0.53 -6.01 3.90
CA LYS A 50 1.62 -6.19 2.96
C LYS A 50 2.96 -6.31 3.67
N PHE A 51 3.79 -7.24 3.21
CA PHE A 51 5.16 -7.44 3.63
C PHE A 51 6.14 -7.09 2.51
N GLN A 52 7.41 -7.26 2.76
CA GLN A 52 8.48 -7.15 1.77
C GLN A 52 9.26 -8.46 1.76
N LYS A 53 9.57 -8.96 0.56
CA LYS A 53 10.40 -10.15 0.38
C LYS A 53 11.61 -9.81 -0.47
N ARG A 54 12.79 -10.18 0.02
CA ARG A 54 14.08 -9.95 -0.65
C ARG A 54 14.98 -11.15 -0.50
N THR A 55 15.85 -11.32 -1.49
CA THR A 55 17.08 -12.08 -1.36
C THR A 55 18.20 -11.07 -1.04
N PRO A 56 18.68 -10.98 0.22
CA PRO A 56 19.58 -9.91 0.62
C PRO A 56 20.81 -9.76 -0.28
N GLU A 57 21.38 -10.87 -0.77
CA GLU A 57 22.52 -10.86 -1.68
C GLU A 57 22.23 -10.18 -3.01
N LEU A 58 21.01 -10.28 -3.52
CA LEU A 58 20.63 -9.68 -4.79
C LEU A 58 20.26 -8.21 -4.62
N CYS A 59 19.58 -7.88 -3.52
CA CYS A 59 19.01 -6.55 -3.30
C CYS A 59 19.96 -5.56 -2.63
N VAL A 60 20.95 -6.03 -1.85
CA VAL A 60 21.90 -5.13 -1.18
C VAL A 60 23.08 -4.85 -2.10
N PRO A 61 23.27 -3.58 -2.54
CA PRO A 61 24.41 -3.20 -3.35
C PRO A 61 25.73 -3.60 -2.70
N GLN A 62 26.66 -4.14 -3.48
CA GLN A 62 27.96 -4.61 -2.97
C GLN A 62 28.68 -3.56 -2.13
N SER A 63 28.63 -2.28 -2.54
CA SER A 63 29.25 -1.15 -1.82
C SER A 63 28.61 -0.86 -0.45
N GLN A 64 27.42 -1.38 -0.18
CA GLN A 64 26.69 -1.14 1.08
C GLN A 64 26.80 -2.32 2.06
N ARG A 65 27.16 -3.53 1.60
CA ARG A 65 27.10 -4.77 2.39
C ARG A 65 27.87 -4.70 3.69
N ASP A 66 29.10 -4.19 3.63
CA ASP A 66 30.03 -4.15 4.76
C ASP A 66 29.91 -2.87 5.60
N ILE A 67 29.04 -1.93 5.24
CA ILE A 67 28.83 -0.72 6.03
C ILE A 67 28.16 -1.10 7.34
N GLU A 68 28.83 -0.80 8.45
CA GLU A 68 28.27 -1.02 9.78
C GLU A 68 27.18 0.00 10.12
N ARG A 69 26.11 -0.49 10.72
CA ARG A 69 24.97 0.33 11.19
C ARG A 69 24.62 -0.05 12.62
N ASP A 70 24.15 0.92 13.38
CA ASP A 70 23.54 0.65 14.68
C ASP A 70 22.16 0.04 14.47
N THR A 71 21.88 -1.06 15.17
CA THR A 71 20.62 -1.81 15.08
C THR A 71 20.15 -2.20 16.48
N PRO A 72 18.90 -2.67 16.67
CA PRO A 72 18.42 -3.14 17.96
C PRO A 72 19.26 -4.28 18.56
N TRP A 73 20.00 -5.01 17.72
CA TRP A 73 20.85 -6.13 18.13
C TRP A 73 22.33 -5.72 18.30
N GLY A 74 22.62 -4.43 18.32
CA GLY A 74 23.97 -3.88 18.34
C GLY A 74 24.48 -3.45 16.95
N ARG A 75 25.75 -3.06 16.90
CA ARG A 75 26.39 -2.63 15.66
C ARG A 75 26.74 -3.85 14.81
N MET A 76 26.30 -3.86 13.55
CA MET A 76 26.53 -4.95 12.62
C MET A 76 26.57 -4.46 11.17
N LYS A 77 27.08 -5.29 10.26
CA LYS A 77 27.07 -5.01 8.83
C LYS A 77 25.65 -4.90 8.31
N TYR A 78 25.46 -4.06 7.29
CA TYR A 78 24.13 -3.85 6.72
C TYR A 78 23.55 -5.13 6.11
N ILE A 79 24.38 -5.98 5.49
CA ILE A 79 23.92 -7.26 4.96
C ILE A 79 23.40 -8.18 6.09
N ASP A 80 24.10 -8.25 7.24
CA ASP A 80 23.70 -9.08 8.38
C ASP A 80 22.37 -8.59 8.99
N TYR A 81 22.20 -7.25 9.06
CA TYR A 81 20.92 -6.66 9.45
C TYR A 81 19.80 -7.08 8.50
N ARG A 82 20.05 -7.05 7.17
CA ARG A 82 19.04 -7.44 6.19
C ARG A 82 18.61 -8.89 6.36
N TYR A 83 19.53 -9.81 6.64
CA TYR A 83 19.19 -11.20 6.98
C TYR A 83 18.36 -11.32 8.27
N LYS A 84 18.65 -10.50 9.29
CA LYS A 84 17.91 -10.55 10.56
C LYS A 84 16.45 -10.12 10.46
N VAL A 85 16.14 -9.22 9.55
CA VAL A 85 14.76 -8.73 9.36
C VAL A 85 14.00 -9.49 8.28
N GLU A 86 14.70 -10.29 7.46
CA GLU A 86 14.08 -11.06 6.39
C GLU A 86 13.41 -12.31 6.96
N PHE A 87 12.15 -12.53 6.58
CA PHE A 87 11.41 -13.74 6.92
C PHE A 87 11.68 -14.87 5.91
N GLY A 88 11.78 -16.10 6.43
CA GLY A 88 11.89 -17.32 5.65
C GLY A 88 10.54 -18.04 5.47
N ARG A 89 10.62 -19.30 5.04
CA ARG A 89 9.44 -20.12 4.74
C ARG A 89 8.54 -20.31 5.97
N GLU A 90 9.10 -20.65 7.11
CA GLU A 90 8.34 -20.94 8.33
C GLU A 90 7.54 -19.71 8.79
N GLU A 91 8.15 -18.52 8.73
CA GLU A 91 7.48 -17.28 9.08
C GLU A 91 6.35 -16.95 8.09
N TYR A 92 6.55 -17.17 6.78
CA TYR A 92 5.50 -16.92 5.80
C TYR A 92 4.37 -17.94 5.87
N GLU A 93 4.63 -19.22 6.20
CA GLU A 93 3.60 -20.21 6.50
C GLU A 93 2.74 -19.77 7.71
N GLU A 94 3.38 -19.22 8.75
CA GLU A 94 2.70 -18.69 9.92
C GLU A 94 1.92 -17.39 9.61
N ILE A 95 2.45 -16.49 8.77
CA ILE A 95 1.74 -15.30 8.28
C ILE A 95 0.48 -15.72 7.51
N ASP A 96 0.60 -16.69 6.61
CA ASP A 96 -0.52 -17.19 5.82
C ASP A 96 -1.63 -17.77 6.72
N ARG A 97 -1.26 -18.65 7.65
CA ARG A 97 -2.19 -19.23 8.61
C ARG A 97 -2.89 -18.17 9.45
N TYR A 98 -2.10 -17.26 10.03
CA TYR A 98 -2.58 -16.24 10.96
C TYR A 98 -3.46 -15.18 10.25
N SER A 99 -3.11 -14.80 9.03
CA SER A 99 -3.92 -13.89 8.21
C SER A 99 -5.27 -14.51 7.83
N LYS A 100 -5.30 -15.80 7.46
CA LYS A 100 -6.53 -16.55 7.21
C LYS A 100 -7.44 -16.62 8.44
N GLU A 101 -6.87 -16.87 9.62
CA GLU A 101 -7.61 -16.89 10.90
C GLU A 101 -8.26 -15.53 11.22
N HIS A 102 -7.64 -14.42 10.80
CA HIS A 102 -8.16 -13.06 11.00
C HIS A 102 -9.00 -12.55 9.84
N GLY A 103 -9.17 -13.33 8.77
CA GLY A 103 -9.99 -12.96 7.63
C GLY A 103 -9.44 -11.77 6.82
N ILE A 104 -8.13 -11.54 6.85
CA ILE A 104 -7.43 -10.48 6.13
C ILE A 104 -6.56 -11.08 5.03
N LEU A 105 -6.56 -10.43 3.85
CA LEU A 105 -5.64 -10.80 2.77
C LEU A 105 -4.20 -10.42 3.13
N TRP A 106 -3.23 -11.13 2.57
CA TRP A 106 -1.84 -10.76 2.71
C TRP A 106 -1.06 -11.00 1.42
N PHE A 107 -0.04 -10.20 1.18
CA PHE A 107 0.87 -10.32 0.04
C PHE A 107 2.21 -9.62 0.33
N ALA A 108 3.13 -9.62 -0.61
CA ALA A 108 4.42 -8.98 -0.44
C ALA A 108 4.83 -8.13 -1.64
N SER A 109 5.69 -7.13 -1.39
CA SER A 109 6.53 -6.53 -2.41
C SER A 109 7.75 -7.41 -2.59
N CYS A 110 7.94 -7.96 -3.78
CA CYS A 110 9.16 -8.70 -4.15
C CYS A 110 10.19 -7.73 -4.73
N TRP A 111 11.43 -7.84 -4.29
CA TRP A 111 12.52 -6.94 -4.68
C TRP A 111 13.53 -7.58 -5.64
N ASP A 112 13.32 -8.84 -5.98
CA ASP A 112 14.09 -9.64 -6.91
C ASP A 112 13.24 -10.79 -7.44
N GLU A 113 13.68 -11.42 -8.53
CA GLU A 113 12.95 -12.48 -9.22
C GLU A 113 12.85 -13.78 -8.40
N GLU A 114 13.85 -14.09 -7.55
CA GLU A 114 13.82 -15.25 -6.66
C GLU A 114 12.75 -15.07 -5.58
N SER A 115 12.55 -13.84 -5.12
CA SER A 115 11.48 -13.49 -4.19
C SER A 115 10.08 -13.68 -4.79
N VAL A 116 9.91 -13.46 -6.10
CA VAL A 116 8.64 -13.78 -6.80
C VAL A 116 8.40 -15.29 -6.80
N ASP A 117 9.41 -16.09 -7.19
CA ASP A 117 9.32 -17.55 -7.18
C ASP A 117 9.05 -18.11 -5.78
N PHE A 118 9.66 -17.50 -4.77
CA PHE A 118 9.41 -17.85 -3.38
C PHE A 118 7.96 -17.57 -2.96
N MET A 119 7.43 -16.40 -3.33
CA MET A 119 6.07 -15.99 -2.94
C MET A 119 4.97 -16.75 -3.67
N GLU A 120 5.20 -17.24 -4.90
CA GLU A 120 4.23 -18.06 -5.64
C GLU A 120 3.83 -19.34 -4.90
N GLN A 121 4.67 -19.85 -3.99
CA GLN A 121 4.37 -21.03 -3.17
C GLN A 121 3.20 -20.79 -2.19
N PHE A 122 2.86 -19.54 -1.91
CA PHE A 122 1.76 -19.12 -1.02
C PHE A 122 0.53 -18.63 -1.78
N GLU A 123 0.56 -18.61 -3.10
CA GLU A 123 -0.55 -18.17 -3.96
C GLU A 123 -1.11 -16.79 -3.56
N PRO A 124 -0.26 -15.72 -3.49
CA PRO A 124 -0.69 -14.42 -3.02
C PRO A 124 -1.80 -13.85 -3.91
N PRO A 125 -2.77 -13.08 -3.35
CA PRO A 125 -3.88 -12.51 -4.10
C PRO A 125 -3.46 -11.44 -5.11
N CYS A 126 -2.29 -10.83 -4.92
CA CYS A 126 -1.69 -9.83 -5.82
C CYS A 126 -0.21 -9.64 -5.46
N TYR A 127 0.48 -8.84 -6.26
CA TYR A 127 1.84 -8.40 -6.03
C TYR A 127 1.95 -6.88 -5.97
N LYS A 128 3.07 -6.40 -5.41
CA LYS A 128 3.42 -4.99 -5.38
C LYS A 128 4.84 -4.78 -5.93
N GLY A 129 4.95 -3.95 -6.96
CA GLY A 129 6.21 -3.32 -7.36
C GLY A 129 6.43 -2.05 -6.51
N ALA A 130 7.48 -2.04 -5.70
CA ALA A 130 7.87 -0.86 -4.94
C ALA A 130 8.30 0.29 -5.86
N SER A 131 8.26 1.54 -5.37
CA SER A 131 8.71 2.70 -6.16
C SER A 131 10.14 2.53 -6.69
N ALA A 132 11.02 1.93 -5.88
CA ALA A 132 12.40 1.67 -6.28
C ALA A 132 12.54 0.69 -7.46
N SER A 133 11.52 -0.13 -7.72
CA SER A 133 11.52 -1.13 -8.79
C SER A 133 10.70 -0.69 -10.00
N LEU A 134 10.21 0.56 -10.07
CA LEU A 134 9.36 0.97 -11.20
C LEU A 134 10.06 0.81 -12.55
N THR A 135 11.36 1.10 -12.61
CA THR A 135 12.18 0.99 -13.81
C THR A 135 12.84 -0.38 -14.00
N ASP A 136 12.64 -1.30 -13.06
CA ASP A 136 13.12 -2.68 -13.14
C ASP A 136 12.12 -3.54 -13.96
N LEU A 137 12.11 -3.32 -15.27
CA LEU A 137 11.20 -4.02 -16.18
C LEU A 137 11.35 -5.54 -16.16
N PRO A 138 12.56 -6.14 -16.03
CA PRO A 138 12.69 -7.59 -15.90
C PRO A 138 11.89 -8.13 -14.69
N LEU A 139 12.08 -7.56 -13.52
CA LEU A 139 11.36 -7.96 -12.30
C LEU A 139 9.84 -7.77 -12.45
N LEU A 140 9.40 -6.60 -12.96
CA LEU A 140 7.98 -6.31 -13.11
C LEU A 140 7.32 -7.22 -14.15
N LYS A 141 7.99 -7.52 -15.26
CA LYS A 141 7.49 -8.46 -16.28
C LYS A 141 7.41 -9.88 -15.75
N LYS A 142 8.41 -10.34 -15.00
CA LYS A 142 8.33 -11.64 -14.32
C LYS A 142 7.15 -11.69 -13.35
N THR A 143 6.95 -10.64 -12.57
CA THR A 143 5.82 -10.54 -11.64
C THR A 143 4.49 -10.56 -12.38
N ALA A 144 4.33 -9.76 -13.43
CA ALA A 144 3.11 -9.74 -14.26
C ALA A 144 2.84 -11.10 -14.95
N ALA A 145 3.90 -11.83 -15.34
CA ALA A 145 3.78 -13.16 -15.95
C ALA A 145 3.17 -14.23 -15.03
N THR A 146 3.08 -13.98 -13.71
CA THR A 146 2.33 -14.85 -12.78
C THR A 146 0.82 -14.83 -13.06
N GLY A 147 0.33 -13.84 -13.80
CA GLY A 147 -1.10 -13.64 -14.07
C GLY A 147 -1.88 -13.02 -12.91
N ARG A 148 -1.24 -12.77 -11.77
CA ARG A 148 -1.86 -12.13 -10.61
C ARG A 148 -1.90 -10.61 -10.78
N PRO A 149 -2.84 -9.91 -10.14
CA PRO A 149 -2.83 -8.45 -10.10
C PRO A 149 -1.50 -7.89 -9.62
N LEU A 150 -1.03 -6.83 -10.30
CA LEU A 150 0.20 -6.13 -9.95
C LEU A 150 -0.09 -4.67 -9.64
N ILE A 151 0.24 -4.24 -8.44
CA ILE A 151 0.21 -2.84 -8.02
C ILE A 151 1.62 -2.27 -8.22
N ILE A 152 1.78 -1.17 -8.97
CA ILE A 152 3.05 -0.44 -9.07
C ILE A 152 2.95 0.91 -8.38
N SER A 153 4.05 1.41 -7.81
CA SER A 153 4.14 2.74 -7.20
C SER A 153 5.04 3.66 -7.99
N THR A 154 4.63 4.94 -8.12
CA THR A 154 5.26 5.95 -8.99
C THR A 154 6.30 6.83 -8.29
N GLY A 155 6.63 6.58 -7.04
CA GLY A 155 7.61 7.39 -6.30
C GLY A 155 9.00 7.36 -6.94
N MET A 156 9.77 8.43 -6.79
CA MET A 156 11.12 8.60 -7.36
C MET A 156 11.18 8.56 -8.90
N SER A 157 10.04 8.68 -9.58
CA SER A 157 9.98 8.49 -11.03
C SER A 157 9.41 9.71 -11.73
N THR A 158 9.89 9.94 -12.95
CA THR A 158 9.31 10.91 -13.88
C THR A 158 8.04 10.33 -14.53
N MET A 159 7.24 11.20 -15.14
CA MET A 159 6.06 10.74 -15.86
C MET A 159 6.42 9.84 -17.06
N GLU A 160 7.54 10.12 -17.75
CA GLU A 160 8.05 9.31 -18.85
C GLU A 160 8.40 7.88 -18.41
N GLU A 161 9.02 7.72 -17.23
CA GLU A 161 9.31 6.40 -16.64
C GLU A 161 8.02 5.65 -16.29
N VAL A 162 7.02 6.36 -15.73
CA VAL A 162 5.71 5.76 -15.43
C VAL A 162 5.02 5.30 -16.71
N GLU A 163 4.95 6.15 -17.73
CA GLU A 163 4.35 5.83 -19.02
C GLU A 163 5.04 4.64 -19.70
N THR A 164 6.37 4.62 -19.70
CA THR A 164 7.15 3.50 -20.22
C THR A 164 6.78 2.20 -19.54
N THR A 165 6.76 2.21 -18.20
CA THR A 165 6.46 1.00 -17.42
C THR A 165 5.02 0.53 -17.61
N VAL A 166 4.04 1.43 -17.61
CA VAL A 166 2.63 1.07 -17.82
C VAL A 166 2.43 0.49 -19.24
N ASN A 167 3.06 1.08 -20.26
CA ASN A 167 2.99 0.58 -21.64
C ASN A 167 3.62 -0.80 -21.78
N GLU A 168 4.75 -1.05 -21.13
CA GLU A 168 5.46 -2.34 -21.18
C GLU A 168 4.72 -3.47 -20.44
N LEU A 169 3.98 -3.14 -19.38
CA LEU A 169 3.18 -4.10 -18.61
C LEU A 169 1.79 -4.32 -19.20
N GLY A 170 1.27 -3.33 -19.91
CA GLY A 170 -0.14 -3.29 -20.32
C GLY A 170 -1.08 -3.01 -19.15
N HIS A 171 -2.36 -2.84 -19.43
CA HIS A 171 -3.35 -2.44 -18.41
C HIS A 171 -4.04 -3.62 -17.69
N ALA A 172 -3.91 -4.83 -18.23
CA ALA A 172 -4.59 -6.01 -17.68
C ALA A 172 -4.04 -6.35 -16.30
N ASN A 173 -4.92 -6.43 -15.29
CA ASN A 173 -4.56 -6.71 -13.90
C ASN A 173 -3.55 -5.72 -13.28
N LEU A 174 -3.36 -4.54 -13.89
CA LEU A 174 -2.47 -3.49 -13.38
C LEU A 174 -3.24 -2.50 -12.50
N LEU A 175 -2.63 -2.08 -11.39
CA LEU A 175 -3.07 -0.95 -10.55
C LEU A 175 -1.89 0.00 -10.37
N VAL A 176 -2.14 1.31 -10.35
CA VAL A 176 -1.08 2.32 -10.21
C VAL A 176 -1.31 3.17 -8.97
N ALA A 177 -0.34 3.21 -8.07
CA ALA A 177 -0.35 4.04 -6.88
C ALA A 177 0.48 5.31 -7.09
N HIS A 178 -0.14 6.48 -6.98
CA HIS A 178 0.60 7.72 -6.80
C HIS A 178 1.32 7.71 -5.46
N THR A 179 2.61 8.06 -5.46
CA THR A 179 3.49 7.93 -4.29
C THR A 179 4.57 9.02 -4.30
N ASN A 180 4.92 9.53 -3.11
CA ASN A 180 6.19 10.22 -2.84
C ASN A 180 7.05 9.32 -1.94
N SER A 181 8.32 9.16 -2.27
CA SER A 181 9.23 8.21 -1.58
C SER A 181 10.18 8.87 -0.58
N THR A 182 9.80 10.00 0.01
CA THR A 182 10.46 10.59 1.19
C THR A 182 9.81 10.03 2.47
N TYR A 183 10.59 9.68 3.50
CA TYR A 183 10.10 9.04 4.73
C TYR A 183 10.51 9.82 5.99
N PRO A 184 9.63 10.64 6.62
CA PRO A 184 8.29 10.99 6.15
C PRO A 184 8.30 12.02 5.01
N SER A 185 7.27 11.98 4.15
CA SER A 185 7.10 12.93 3.05
C SER A 185 6.66 14.30 3.55
N PRO A 186 7.28 15.42 3.10
CA PRO A 186 6.74 16.75 3.28
C PRO A 186 5.37 16.90 2.60
N ILE A 187 4.43 17.59 3.25
CA ILE A 187 3.04 17.70 2.75
C ILE A 187 3.00 18.41 1.39
N GLU A 188 3.83 19.42 1.19
CA GLU A 188 3.94 20.22 -0.02
C GLU A 188 4.47 19.46 -1.24
N GLU A 189 5.10 18.30 -1.03
CA GLU A 189 5.64 17.44 -2.09
C GLU A 189 4.68 16.31 -2.50
N LEU A 190 3.55 16.13 -1.80
CA LEU A 190 2.63 15.01 -2.05
C LEU A 190 1.93 15.09 -3.42
N ASN A 191 1.70 16.28 -3.94
CA ASN A 191 1.08 16.50 -5.24
C ASN A 191 -0.15 15.60 -5.52
N LEU A 192 -1.11 15.57 -4.60
CA LEU A 192 -2.27 14.66 -4.66
C LEU A 192 -3.10 14.81 -5.95
N ARG A 193 -3.00 15.93 -6.65
CA ARG A 193 -3.67 16.12 -7.96
C ARG A 193 -3.18 15.13 -9.02
N MET A 194 -2.01 14.52 -8.84
CA MET A 194 -1.53 13.44 -9.71
C MET A 194 -2.48 12.25 -9.77
N ILE A 195 -3.27 12.00 -8.73
CA ILE A 195 -4.32 10.96 -8.73
C ILE A 195 -5.31 11.22 -9.87
N THR A 196 -5.81 12.47 -9.99
CA THR A 196 -6.73 12.84 -11.06
C THR A 196 -6.08 12.84 -12.43
N THR A 197 -4.81 13.23 -12.52
CA THR A 197 -4.03 13.17 -13.75
C THR A 197 -3.86 11.74 -14.24
N LEU A 198 -3.44 10.82 -13.35
CA LEU A 198 -3.28 9.39 -13.67
C LEU A 198 -4.61 8.74 -14.06
N LYS A 199 -5.71 9.08 -13.37
CA LYS A 199 -7.05 8.59 -13.76
C LYS A 199 -7.48 9.06 -15.16
N SER A 200 -7.09 10.26 -15.56
CA SER A 200 -7.38 10.78 -16.90
C SER A 200 -6.53 10.11 -17.96
N LEU A 201 -5.27 9.81 -17.67
CA LEU A 201 -4.34 9.15 -18.59
C LEU A 201 -4.63 7.65 -18.74
N TYR A 202 -5.04 6.99 -17.67
CA TYR A 202 -5.30 5.54 -17.61
C TYR A 202 -6.72 5.25 -17.11
N PRO A 203 -7.78 5.55 -17.91
CA PRO A 203 -9.17 5.46 -17.45
C PRO A 203 -9.66 4.02 -17.20
N ASP A 204 -8.92 3.02 -17.61
CA ASP A 204 -9.18 1.59 -17.43
C ASP A 204 -8.28 0.92 -16.37
N VAL A 205 -7.39 1.69 -15.73
CA VAL A 205 -6.50 1.22 -14.66
C VAL A 205 -6.94 1.82 -13.32
N PRO A 206 -7.16 1.01 -12.27
CA PRO A 206 -7.42 1.53 -10.93
C PRO A 206 -6.25 2.36 -10.41
N ILE A 207 -6.53 3.60 -10.01
CA ILE A 207 -5.53 4.51 -9.44
C ILE A 207 -5.72 4.61 -7.94
N GLY A 208 -4.62 4.48 -7.20
CA GLY A 208 -4.59 4.58 -5.75
C GLY A 208 -3.56 5.57 -5.23
N TYR A 209 -3.37 5.55 -3.93
CA TYR A 209 -2.40 6.38 -3.22
C TYR A 209 -1.61 5.56 -2.22
N SER A 210 -0.28 5.65 -2.27
CA SER A 210 0.62 5.08 -1.25
C SER A 210 1.36 6.23 -0.56
N GLY A 211 0.96 6.53 0.67
CA GLY A 211 1.38 7.72 1.40
C GLY A 211 2.40 7.43 2.50
N HIS A 212 3.42 8.30 2.61
CA HIS A 212 4.49 8.23 3.61
C HIS A 212 4.55 9.50 4.49
N GLU A 213 3.56 10.37 4.40
CA GLU A 213 3.44 11.57 5.20
C GLU A 213 2.96 11.27 6.63
N VAL A 214 3.21 12.19 7.54
CA VAL A 214 2.67 12.15 8.90
C VAL A 214 1.22 12.61 8.91
N GLY A 215 0.35 11.88 9.61
CA GLY A 215 -1.08 12.22 9.73
C GLY A 215 -1.94 11.44 8.74
N LEU A 216 -3.24 11.77 8.68
CA LEU A 216 -4.26 11.01 7.95
C LEU A 216 -5.03 11.87 6.93
N SER A 217 -5.02 13.20 7.07
CA SER A 217 -5.87 14.13 6.30
C SER A 217 -5.60 14.07 4.80
N THR A 218 -4.35 13.94 4.40
CA THR A 218 -3.92 13.83 3.00
C THR A 218 -4.36 12.52 2.36
N THR A 219 -4.38 11.44 3.12
CA THR A 219 -4.92 10.15 2.66
C THR A 219 -6.44 10.24 2.43
N TRP A 220 -7.19 10.90 3.30
CA TRP A 220 -8.62 11.15 3.08
C TRP A 220 -8.87 12.06 1.88
N ALA A 221 -8.01 13.07 1.68
CA ALA A 221 -8.06 13.91 0.48
C ALA A 221 -7.78 13.09 -0.80
N ALA A 222 -6.85 12.14 -0.75
CA ALA A 222 -6.58 11.24 -1.87
C ALA A 222 -7.82 10.40 -2.25
N VAL A 223 -8.55 9.88 -1.26
CA VAL A 223 -9.82 9.18 -1.48
C VAL A 223 -10.86 10.10 -2.13
N ALA A 224 -11.01 11.34 -1.62
CA ALA A 224 -11.93 12.32 -2.18
C ALA A 224 -11.56 12.74 -3.62
N LEU A 225 -10.27 12.68 -4.00
CA LEU A 225 -9.78 12.87 -5.37
C LEU A 225 -9.94 11.64 -6.27
N GLY A 226 -10.49 10.55 -5.74
CA GLY A 226 -10.84 9.35 -6.49
C GLY A 226 -9.82 8.22 -6.44
N ALA A 227 -8.92 8.19 -5.45
CA ALA A 227 -8.12 7.00 -5.20
C ALA A 227 -9.01 5.81 -4.85
N THR A 228 -8.84 4.69 -5.54
CA THR A 228 -9.65 3.48 -5.40
C THR A 228 -9.01 2.43 -4.49
N PHE A 229 -7.76 2.63 -4.13
CA PHE A 229 -7.05 1.88 -3.09
C PHE A 229 -6.04 2.78 -2.39
N ILE A 230 -5.74 2.45 -1.14
CA ILE A 230 -4.84 3.20 -0.27
C ILE A 230 -3.84 2.24 0.35
N GLU A 231 -2.58 2.64 0.40
CA GLU A 231 -1.52 1.96 1.13
C GLU A 231 -0.89 2.91 2.15
N ARG A 232 -0.81 2.49 3.41
CA ARG A 232 -0.11 3.21 4.47
C ARG A 232 0.72 2.22 5.30
N HIS A 233 1.95 2.61 5.60
CA HIS A 233 2.74 1.87 6.59
C HIS A 233 2.04 1.83 7.93
N VAL A 234 2.09 0.68 8.61
CA VAL A 234 1.51 0.45 9.93
C VAL A 234 2.60 0.08 10.94
N THR A 235 2.47 0.58 12.17
CA THR A 235 3.38 0.28 13.28
C THR A 235 2.63 0.08 14.59
N LEU A 236 3.27 -0.59 15.54
CA LEU A 236 2.81 -0.62 16.94
C LEU A 236 3.13 0.68 17.67
N ASP A 237 4.28 1.29 17.38
CA ASP A 237 4.73 2.55 17.97
C ASP A 237 5.73 3.22 17.00
N ARG A 238 5.48 4.47 16.64
CA ARG A 238 6.31 5.27 15.75
C ARG A 238 7.72 5.57 16.31
N ALA A 239 7.92 5.41 17.62
CA ALA A 239 9.21 5.55 18.27
C ALA A 239 10.08 4.26 18.20
N MET A 240 9.53 3.15 17.71
CA MET A 240 10.31 1.94 17.49
C MET A 240 11.46 2.18 16.49
N TRP A 241 12.50 1.37 16.63
CA TRP A 241 13.62 1.41 15.69
C TRP A 241 13.21 0.88 14.30
N GLY A 242 13.63 1.60 13.25
CA GLY A 242 13.38 1.23 11.85
C GLY A 242 13.17 2.47 10.97
N SER A 243 13.55 2.38 9.71
CA SER A 243 13.49 3.48 8.75
C SER A 243 12.06 3.97 8.48
N ASP A 244 11.07 3.07 8.59
CA ASP A 244 9.71 3.33 8.14
C ASP A 244 8.77 3.69 9.31
N GLN A 245 9.21 3.44 10.56
CA GLN A 245 8.39 3.61 11.76
C GLN A 245 7.85 5.04 11.91
N ALA A 246 8.71 6.05 11.72
CA ALA A 246 8.34 7.46 11.88
C ALA A 246 7.27 7.94 10.88
N ALA A 247 7.25 7.37 9.66
CA ALA A 247 6.27 7.65 8.61
C ALA A 247 5.02 6.77 8.70
N SER A 248 5.00 5.81 9.62
CA SER A 248 3.92 4.83 9.77
C SER A 248 2.74 5.36 10.58
N VAL A 249 1.60 4.73 10.38
CA VAL A 249 0.37 4.97 11.14
C VAL A 249 0.26 3.90 12.25
N GLU A 250 0.03 4.32 13.47
CA GLU A 250 -0.24 3.38 14.57
C GLU A 250 -1.62 2.72 14.41
N LEU A 251 -1.83 1.57 15.03
CA LEU A 251 -3.05 0.77 14.87
C LEU A 251 -4.35 1.56 15.18
N SER A 252 -4.33 2.42 16.20
CA SER A 252 -5.46 3.30 16.50
C SER A 252 -5.73 4.34 15.41
N GLY A 253 -4.65 4.86 14.81
CA GLY A 253 -4.71 5.74 13.65
C GLY A 253 -5.23 5.02 12.42
N MET A 254 -4.85 3.76 12.22
CA MET A 254 -5.31 2.94 11.10
C MET A 254 -6.83 2.67 11.20
N ALA A 255 -7.33 2.35 12.38
CA ALA A 255 -8.79 2.19 12.60
C ALA A 255 -9.55 3.47 12.28
N ARG A 256 -9.03 4.64 12.70
CA ARG A 256 -9.62 5.95 12.35
C ARG A 256 -9.53 6.22 10.86
N LEU A 257 -8.39 5.88 10.22
CA LEU A 257 -8.20 6.05 8.77
C LEU A 257 -9.30 5.32 8.01
N VAL A 258 -9.49 4.03 8.28
CA VAL A 258 -10.48 3.18 7.60
C VAL A 258 -11.90 3.67 7.87
N SER A 259 -12.26 3.93 9.14
CA SER A 259 -13.60 4.42 9.49
C SER A 259 -13.96 5.69 8.72
N ASN A 260 -13.06 6.67 8.67
CA ASN A 260 -13.32 7.92 7.95
C ASN A 260 -13.34 7.73 6.43
N ILE A 261 -12.57 6.80 5.88
CA ILE A 261 -12.68 6.43 4.45
C ILE A 261 -14.10 5.93 4.15
N ARG A 262 -14.66 5.03 4.98
CA ARG A 262 -16.02 4.51 4.80
C ARG A 262 -17.10 5.60 4.92
N ASP A 263 -16.87 6.62 5.75
CA ASP A 263 -17.77 7.77 5.85
C ASP A 263 -17.63 8.72 4.64
N ILE A 264 -16.42 8.94 4.13
CA ILE A 264 -16.18 9.72 2.91
C ILE A 264 -16.87 9.07 1.71
N GLU A 265 -16.74 7.75 1.53
CA GLU A 265 -17.40 7.00 0.47
C GLU A 265 -18.91 7.24 0.44
N LYS A 266 -19.57 7.23 1.61
CA LYS A 266 -21.01 7.54 1.73
C LYS A 266 -21.30 9.02 1.42
N ALA A 267 -20.42 9.92 1.86
CA ALA A 267 -20.60 11.37 1.74
C ALA A 267 -20.39 11.89 0.32
N LEU A 268 -19.57 11.20 -0.50
CA LEU A 268 -19.31 11.61 -1.89
C LEU A 268 -20.59 11.65 -2.74
N GLY A 269 -21.51 10.71 -2.54
CA GLY A 269 -22.78 10.65 -3.28
C GLY A 269 -22.58 10.49 -4.79
N ASP A 270 -23.61 10.91 -5.55
CA ASP A 270 -23.64 10.80 -7.03
C ASP A 270 -23.45 12.13 -7.77
N GLY A 271 -23.17 13.22 -7.07
CA GLY A 271 -22.97 14.56 -7.63
C GLY A 271 -24.27 15.25 -8.13
N VAL A 272 -25.43 14.65 -7.97
CA VAL A 272 -26.71 15.22 -8.39
C VAL A 272 -27.31 16.07 -7.27
N LYS A 273 -27.51 17.37 -7.51
CA LYS A 273 -28.13 18.26 -6.53
C LYS A 273 -29.62 17.98 -6.41
N ARG A 274 -30.07 17.64 -5.19
CA ARG A 274 -31.47 17.39 -4.85
C ARG A 274 -31.82 17.92 -3.46
N VAL A 275 -33.11 18.02 -3.16
CA VAL A 275 -33.58 18.26 -1.81
C VAL A 275 -33.84 16.89 -1.16
N TYR A 276 -33.16 16.59 -0.10
CA TYR A 276 -33.38 15.37 0.67
C TYR A 276 -34.57 15.52 1.64
N ASP A 277 -35.21 14.44 2.02
CA ASP A 277 -36.38 14.45 2.90
C ASP A 277 -36.11 15.15 4.22
N GLY A 278 -34.91 15.01 4.77
CA GLY A 278 -34.48 15.70 5.99
C GLY A 278 -34.43 17.22 5.86
N GLU A 279 -34.33 17.78 4.63
CA GLU A 279 -34.33 19.24 4.38
C GLU A 279 -35.74 19.80 4.19
N ALA A 280 -36.76 18.95 3.96
CA ALA A 280 -38.12 19.40 3.58
C ALA A 280 -38.74 20.34 4.63
N ALA A 281 -38.60 20.02 5.92
CA ALA A 281 -39.16 20.84 7.01
C ALA A 281 -38.38 22.18 7.12
N ALA A 282 -37.06 22.18 7.02
CA ALA A 282 -36.24 23.39 7.04
C ALA A 282 -36.53 24.27 5.83
N ARG A 283 -36.68 23.68 4.62
CA ARG A 283 -37.06 24.38 3.39
C ARG A 283 -38.40 25.12 3.55
N LYS A 284 -39.43 24.45 4.10
CA LYS A 284 -40.76 25.05 4.34
C LYS A 284 -40.71 26.18 5.35
N LYS A 285 -39.87 26.07 6.39
CA LYS A 285 -39.75 27.06 7.47
C LYS A 285 -38.95 28.31 7.09
N LEU A 286 -37.86 28.10 6.32
CA LEU A 286 -36.84 29.12 6.15
C LEU A 286 -36.89 29.84 4.79
N ARG A 287 -37.54 29.27 3.77
CA ARG A 287 -37.69 29.94 2.47
C ARG A 287 -38.84 30.94 2.50
N ARG A 288 -38.59 32.14 1.94
CA ARG A 288 -39.59 33.20 1.79
C ARG A 288 -40.47 33.04 0.54
N SER A 289 -39.96 32.25 -0.42
CA SER A 289 -40.69 31.97 -1.70
C SER A 289 -40.38 30.55 -2.16
#